data_41374c0d883179029e0320e90ff06b6f
#
_entry.id   41374c0d883179029e0320e90ff06b6f
#
_cell.length_a   1.000
_cell.length_b   1.000
_cell.length_c   1.000
_cell.angle_alpha   90.00
_cell.angle_beta   90.00
_cell.angle_gamma   90.00
#
_symmetry.space_group_name_H-M   'P 1'
#
loop_
_entity.id
_entity.type
_entity.pdbx_description
1 polymer ?
#
loop_
_entity_poly.entity_id
_entity_poly.type
_entity_poly.pdbx_seq_one_letter_code
_entity_poly.pdbx_strand_id
1 'polypeptide(L)'
;MVTIIELLIVLGIMVLVHEFGHFAVAKLCGVRVETFAIGFGKKIIGFRRGDTDYQLNILPLGGYVKMSGEMPGESPDPDRELDPGDFSAHPRWQRMLIALAGPVANFILALALMTLVASFHHEVDVYLTGAASNDYTLANSSAAKSGIGPGDLIVQFADADNPDWDAIAYKSLLNQKATVPFSYLHNGHRVDTTLLITLTDADASSGDFLSLLKHLGMVPQFQNMPVKVVQVEPDMPAAAAGLKAGDEITSIDGLQVHSVPALLAYMQDQAGKPAVLNVQRGSAQPLTLHVTPEESANLDGSKGYHLGFMPLAPPMHVERLPFGRAVSDAYQENLKSALMIRDVLKGMVERRVSPRSLQGPIGIGQQVGIAARDSIWTLLRLMAMISINLGIFKLLPIPILDGGMILFLVIETLMRRDMNQRLKERVYQVAFVCLLVFFVMVIFNDMSKLPLFSKLKP
;
A
#
# COMPACT_ATOMS: atom_id res chain seq x y z
N MET A 1 12.11 -18.18 5.83
CA MET A 1 11.03 -19.16 6.12
C MET A 1 9.88 -18.53 6.89
N VAL A 2 10.12 -17.75 7.94
CA VAL A 2 9.06 -17.10 8.74
C VAL A 2 8.17 -16.23 7.85
N THR A 3 8.73 -15.34 7.04
CA THR A 3 7.98 -14.44 6.13
C THR A 3 7.05 -15.16 5.14
N ILE A 4 7.40 -16.36 4.67
CA ILE A 4 6.54 -17.14 3.77
C ILE A 4 5.34 -17.68 4.54
N ILE A 5 5.53 -18.14 5.76
CA ILE A 5 4.44 -18.66 6.61
C ILE A 5 3.48 -17.52 6.95
N GLU A 6 3.99 -16.34 7.31
CA GLU A 6 3.19 -15.13 7.59
C GLU A 6 2.36 -14.74 6.38
N LEU A 7 2.96 -14.69 5.19
CA LEU A 7 2.26 -14.41 3.93
C LEU A 7 1.14 -15.45 3.65
N LEU A 8 1.42 -16.74 3.84
CA LEU A 8 0.45 -17.81 3.63
C LEU A 8 -0.74 -17.70 4.58
N ILE A 9 -0.49 -17.34 5.84
CA ILE A 9 -1.56 -17.13 6.83
C ILE A 9 -2.41 -15.93 6.44
N VAL A 10 -1.77 -14.79 6.13
CA VAL A 10 -2.47 -13.56 5.76
C VAL A 10 -3.33 -13.77 4.51
N LEU A 11 -2.75 -14.27 3.43
CA LEU A 11 -3.51 -14.53 2.20
C LEU A 11 -4.56 -15.62 2.39
N GLY A 12 -4.24 -16.66 3.16
CA GLY A 12 -5.16 -17.74 3.48
C GLY A 12 -6.42 -17.24 4.19
N ILE A 13 -6.28 -16.38 5.18
CA ILE A 13 -7.44 -15.77 5.89
C ILE A 13 -8.28 -14.94 4.93
N MET A 14 -7.67 -14.12 4.09
CA MET A 14 -8.41 -13.24 3.17
C MET A 14 -9.18 -14.03 2.12
N VAL A 15 -8.54 -15.05 1.54
CA VAL A 15 -9.22 -15.91 0.57
C VAL A 15 -10.29 -16.74 1.26
N LEU A 16 -10.06 -17.26 2.46
CA LEU A 16 -11.07 -17.98 3.23
C LEU A 16 -12.33 -17.13 3.47
N VAL A 17 -12.17 -15.87 3.88
CA VAL A 17 -13.30 -14.96 4.09
C VAL A 17 -14.02 -14.66 2.77
N HIS A 18 -13.27 -14.49 1.69
CA HIS A 18 -13.82 -14.33 0.34
C HIS A 18 -14.69 -15.52 -0.06
N GLU A 19 -14.15 -16.73 0.00
CA GLU A 19 -14.86 -17.98 -0.33
C GLU A 19 -16.06 -18.21 0.60
N PHE A 20 -15.91 -17.84 1.88
CA PHE A 20 -17.01 -17.89 2.84
C PHE A 20 -18.17 -16.96 2.43
N GLY A 21 -17.88 -15.80 1.84
CA GLY A 21 -18.91 -14.91 1.28
C GLY A 21 -19.76 -15.62 0.23
N HIS A 22 -19.13 -16.23 -0.77
CA HIS A 22 -19.82 -17.03 -1.79
C HIS A 22 -20.61 -18.18 -1.19
N PHE A 23 -19.98 -18.94 -0.30
CA PHE A 23 -20.60 -20.06 0.39
C PHE A 23 -21.85 -19.66 1.15
N ALA A 24 -21.79 -18.60 1.95
CA ALA A 24 -22.90 -18.17 2.79
C ALA A 24 -24.12 -17.76 1.96
N VAL A 25 -23.88 -16.93 0.92
CA VAL A 25 -24.98 -16.45 0.06
C VAL A 25 -25.51 -17.59 -0.86
N ALA A 26 -24.67 -18.49 -1.35
CA ALA A 26 -25.12 -19.68 -2.08
C ALA A 26 -26.07 -20.54 -1.23
N LYS A 27 -25.71 -20.82 0.02
CA LYS A 27 -26.59 -21.55 0.95
C LYS A 27 -27.89 -20.81 1.27
N LEU A 28 -27.84 -19.46 1.43
CA LEU A 28 -29.03 -18.64 1.64
C LEU A 28 -29.97 -18.64 0.42
N CYS A 29 -29.42 -18.71 -0.78
CA CYS A 29 -30.19 -18.81 -2.03
C CYS A 29 -30.72 -20.23 -2.31
N GLY A 30 -30.31 -21.25 -1.54
CA GLY A 30 -30.71 -22.63 -1.76
C GLY A 30 -29.83 -23.40 -2.78
N VAL A 31 -28.72 -22.81 -3.20
CA VAL A 31 -27.75 -23.49 -4.09
C VAL A 31 -27.01 -24.58 -3.31
N ARG A 32 -26.90 -25.77 -3.93
CA ARG A 32 -26.15 -26.87 -3.36
C ARG A 32 -24.66 -26.62 -3.48
N VAL A 33 -23.99 -26.54 -2.33
CA VAL A 33 -22.54 -26.46 -2.26
C VAL A 33 -21.97 -27.86 -2.02
N GLU A 34 -21.23 -28.38 -2.99
CA GLU A 34 -20.61 -29.70 -2.92
C GLU A 34 -19.37 -29.72 -2.04
N THR A 35 -18.54 -28.69 -2.17
CA THR A 35 -17.26 -28.60 -1.45
C THR A 35 -17.01 -27.18 -0.98
N PHE A 36 -16.57 -27.06 0.26
CA PHE A 36 -15.94 -25.85 0.81
C PHE A 36 -14.54 -26.22 1.27
N ALA A 37 -13.53 -25.74 0.57
CA ALA A 37 -12.16 -26.12 0.81
C ALA A 37 -11.27 -24.95 1.22
N ILE A 38 -10.46 -25.16 2.25
CA ILE A 38 -9.34 -24.31 2.63
C ILE A 38 -8.09 -24.90 2.01
N GLY A 39 -7.44 -24.17 1.10
CA GLY A 39 -6.27 -24.65 0.37
C GLY A 39 -6.62 -25.44 -0.89
N PHE A 40 -5.57 -25.81 -1.63
CA PHE A 40 -5.66 -26.58 -2.86
C PHE A 40 -4.95 -27.93 -2.74
N GLY A 41 -5.24 -28.84 -3.65
CA GLY A 41 -4.60 -30.16 -3.77
C GLY A 41 -5.29 -31.25 -2.97
N LYS A 42 -4.50 -32.21 -2.44
CA LYS A 42 -5.05 -33.39 -1.76
C LYS A 42 -5.63 -32.99 -0.38
N LYS A 43 -6.83 -33.50 -0.09
CA LYS A 43 -7.48 -33.39 1.23
C LYS A 43 -6.63 -34.04 2.32
N ILE A 44 -6.30 -33.27 3.36
CA ILE A 44 -5.62 -33.77 4.56
C ILE A 44 -6.64 -34.26 5.58
N ILE A 45 -7.60 -33.38 5.88
CA ILE A 45 -8.68 -33.63 6.85
C ILE A 45 -9.95 -32.96 6.37
N GLY A 46 -11.10 -33.48 6.76
CA GLY A 46 -12.38 -32.86 6.49
C GLY A 46 -13.52 -33.70 7.00
N PHE A 47 -14.69 -33.10 6.96
CA PHE A 47 -15.94 -33.73 7.36
C PHE A 47 -17.06 -33.31 6.41
N ARG A 48 -18.06 -34.18 6.27
CA ARG A 48 -19.26 -33.88 5.48
C ARG A 48 -20.42 -33.54 6.40
N ARG A 49 -21.11 -32.43 6.07
CA ARG A 49 -22.33 -32.03 6.76
C ARG A 49 -23.39 -31.61 5.74
N GLY A 50 -24.47 -32.38 5.67
CA GLY A 50 -25.47 -32.24 4.62
C GLY A 50 -24.83 -32.54 3.24
N ASP A 51 -25.04 -31.65 2.29
CA ASP A 51 -24.52 -31.79 0.92
C ASP A 51 -23.08 -31.33 0.77
N THR A 52 -22.51 -30.67 1.78
CA THR A 52 -21.19 -30.03 1.70
C THR A 52 -20.10 -30.88 2.36
N ASP A 53 -19.02 -31.12 1.62
CA ASP A 53 -17.76 -31.66 2.13
C ASP A 53 -16.81 -30.50 2.49
N TYR A 54 -16.56 -30.32 3.78
CA TYR A 54 -15.62 -29.32 4.30
C TYR A 54 -14.23 -29.93 4.32
N GLN A 55 -13.28 -29.28 3.64
CA GLN A 55 -11.94 -29.82 3.41
C GLN A 55 -10.85 -28.85 3.85
N LEU A 56 -9.79 -29.40 4.45
CA LEU A 56 -8.50 -28.75 4.60
C LEU A 56 -7.52 -29.49 3.70
N ASN A 57 -6.91 -28.76 2.76
CA ASN A 57 -6.03 -29.31 1.74
C ASN A 57 -4.55 -28.99 2.02
N ILE A 58 -3.65 -29.70 1.34
CA ILE A 58 -2.21 -29.69 1.62
C ILE A 58 -1.53 -28.34 1.31
N LEU A 59 -2.01 -27.59 0.33
CA LEU A 59 -1.45 -26.30 -0.07
C LEU A 59 -2.30 -25.16 0.50
N PRO A 60 -1.88 -24.48 1.58
CA PRO A 60 -2.67 -23.43 2.23
C PRO A 60 -2.64 -22.11 1.45
N LEU A 61 -2.68 -22.19 0.11
CA LEU A 61 -2.64 -21.07 -0.82
C LEU A 61 -4.05 -20.73 -1.29
N GLY A 62 -4.94 -20.31 -0.37
CA GLY A 62 -6.28 -19.92 -0.74
C GLY A 62 -7.36 -20.93 -0.35
N GLY A 63 -8.42 -21.01 -1.14
CA GLY A 63 -9.55 -21.93 -0.97
C GLY A 63 -10.43 -21.93 -2.21
N TYR A 64 -11.49 -22.70 -2.17
CA TYR A 64 -12.52 -22.67 -3.20
C TYR A 64 -13.86 -23.17 -2.66
N VAL A 65 -14.91 -22.68 -3.28
CA VAL A 65 -16.28 -23.17 -3.12
C VAL A 65 -16.67 -23.84 -4.42
N LYS A 66 -17.09 -25.11 -4.38
CA LYS A 66 -17.65 -25.80 -5.54
C LYS A 66 -19.16 -25.85 -5.40
N MET A 67 -19.86 -25.15 -6.25
CA MET A 67 -21.31 -25.19 -6.34
C MET A 67 -21.75 -26.19 -7.41
N SER A 68 -22.87 -26.88 -7.18
CA SER A 68 -23.44 -27.80 -8.17
C SER A 68 -23.89 -27.01 -9.41
N GLY A 69 -23.53 -27.49 -10.61
CA GLY A 69 -23.95 -26.86 -11.86
C GLY A 69 -23.29 -25.51 -12.20
N GLU A 70 -22.14 -25.18 -11.56
CA GLU A 70 -21.39 -23.92 -11.79
C GLU A 70 -20.37 -24.04 -12.93
N MET A 71 -19.78 -25.21 -13.17
CA MET A 71 -18.60 -25.32 -14.02
C MET A 71 -18.86 -25.00 -15.50
N PRO A 72 -18.08 -24.04 -16.11
CA PRO A 72 -17.91 -23.96 -17.54
C PRO A 72 -17.01 -25.14 -17.98
N GLY A 73 -17.54 -26.07 -18.74
CA GLY A 73 -16.75 -27.17 -19.32
C GLY A 73 -17.21 -28.58 -18.97
N GLU A 74 -18.00 -28.82 -17.95
CA GLU A 74 -18.90 -29.95 -17.97
C GLU A 74 -19.99 -29.57 -18.95
N SER A 75 -19.90 -30.06 -20.21
CA SER A 75 -21.01 -29.97 -21.16
C SER A 75 -22.24 -30.44 -20.39
N PRO A 76 -23.25 -29.58 -20.18
CA PRO A 76 -24.49 -30.12 -19.65
C PRO A 76 -24.85 -31.23 -20.61
N ASP A 77 -24.94 -32.44 -20.12
CA ASP A 77 -25.59 -33.49 -20.88
C ASP A 77 -26.92 -32.85 -21.34
N PRO A 78 -27.14 -32.67 -22.65
CA PRO A 78 -28.34 -31.99 -23.14
C PRO A 78 -29.63 -32.61 -22.60
N ASP A 79 -29.54 -33.85 -22.11
CA ASP A 79 -30.64 -34.65 -21.58
C ASP A 79 -30.68 -34.65 -20.04
N ARG A 80 -29.76 -33.93 -19.33
CA ARG A 80 -29.77 -33.81 -17.87
C ARG A 80 -30.81 -32.79 -17.46
N GLU A 81 -31.84 -33.20 -16.75
CA GLU A 81 -32.74 -32.30 -16.05
C GLU A 81 -31.99 -31.46 -15.02
N LEU A 82 -32.18 -30.14 -15.06
CA LEU A 82 -31.57 -29.23 -14.08
C LEU A 82 -32.10 -29.52 -12.68
N ASP A 83 -31.22 -29.86 -11.77
CA ASP A 83 -31.56 -30.03 -10.35
C ASP A 83 -31.90 -28.63 -9.77
N PRO A 84 -33.00 -28.48 -9.00
CA PRO A 84 -33.31 -27.21 -8.34
C PRO A 84 -32.19 -26.64 -7.45
N GLY A 85 -31.27 -27.47 -6.98
CA GLY A 85 -30.10 -27.07 -6.22
C GLY A 85 -28.91 -26.62 -7.07
N ASP A 86 -28.96 -26.73 -8.41
CA ASP A 86 -27.86 -26.32 -9.28
C ASP A 86 -27.79 -24.80 -9.41
N PHE A 87 -26.59 -24.24 -9.38
CA PHE A 87 -26.34 -22.80 -9.55
C PHE A 87 -26.95 -22.24 -10.83
N SER A 88 -26.89 -22.98 -11.92
CA SER A 88 -27.48 -22.61 -13.19
C SER A 88 -29.01 -22.61 -13.22
N ALA A 89 -29.68 -23.36 -12.32
CA ALA A 89 -31.13 -23.37 -12.19
C ALA A 89 -31.69 -22.12 -11.50
N HIS A 90 -30.84 -21.38 -10.79
CA HIS A 90 -31.25 -20.20 -10.06
C HIS A 90 -31.36 -18.95 -10.94
N PRO A 91 -32.26 -18.01 -10.62
CA PRO A 91 -32.41 -16.76 -11.38
C PRO A 91 -31.12 -15.94 -11.38
N ARG A 92 -30.87 -15.20 -12.48
CA ARG A 92 -29.62 -14.45 -12.70
C ARG A 92 -29.28 -13.50 -11.56
N TRP A 93 -30.26 -12.87 -10.92
CA TRP A 93 -30.03 -11.96 -9.78
C TRP A 93 -29.46 -12.68 -8.55
N GLN A 94 -29.86 -13.93 -8.27
CA GLN A 94 -29.28 -14.73 -7.18
C GLN A 94 -27.83 -15.14 -7.51
N ARG A 95 -27.59 -15.55 -8.76
CA ARG A 95 -26.23 -15.84 -9.23
C ARG A 95 -25.32 -14.61 -9.15
N MET A 96 -25.83 -13.41 -9.45
CA MET A 96 -25.09 -12.15 -9.29
C MET A 96 -24.80 -11.84 -7.81
N LEU A 97 -25.77 -12.05 -6.91
CA LEU A 97 -25.57 -11.88 -5.48
C LEU A 97 -24.50 -12.82 -4.93
N ILE A 98 -24.51 -14.07 -5.36
CA ILE A 98 -23.50 -15.07 -4.98
C ILE A 98 -22.13 -14.61 -5.46
N ALA A 99 -22.00 -14.20 -6.74
CA ALA A 99 -20.73 -13.71 -7.28
C ALA A 99 -20.23 -12.44 -6.58
N LEU A 100 -21.13 -11.55 -6.15
CA LEU A 100 -20.77 -10.32 -5.43
C LEU A 100 -20.38 -10.59 -3.97
N ALA A 101 -20.86 -11.68 -3.39
CA ALA A 101 -20.71 -11.95 -1.95
C ALA A 101 -19.26 -12.14 -1.50
N GLY A 102 -18.39 -12.74 -2.34
CA GLY A 102 -16.97 -12.87 -2.05
C GLY A 102 -16.26 -11.51 -1.90
N PRO A 103 -16.29 -10.64 -2.91
CA PRO A 103 -15.75 -9.30 -2.81
C PRO A 103 -16.32 -8.49 -1.64
N VAL A 104 -17.65 -8.56 -1.40
CA VAL A 104 -18.29 -7.87 -0.28
C VAL A 104 -17.78 -8.39 1.06
N ALA A 105 -17.56 -9.70 1.22
CA ALA A 105 -16.98 -10.26 2.43
C ALA A 105 -15.57 -9.69 2.71
N ASN A 106 -14.77 -9.45 1.69
CA ASN A 106 -13.46 -8.81 1.83
C ASN A 106 -13.58 -7.33 2.28
N PHE A 107 -14.54 -6.57 1.76
CA PHE A 107 -14.79 -5.21 2.24
C PHE A 107 -15.25 -5.18 3.70
N ILE A 108 -16.11 -6.14 4.10
CA ILE A 108 -16.54 -6.30 5.50
C ILE A 108 -15.33 -6.66 6.39
N LEU A 109 -14.48 -7.57 5.95
CA LEU A 109 -13.25 -7.93 6.68
C LEU A 109 -12.35 -6.70 6.86
N ALA A 110 -12.10 -5.94 5.80
CA ALA A 110 -11.29 -4.73 5.87
C ALA A 110 -11.87 -3.70 6.85
N LEU A 111 -13.18 -3.47 6.79
CA LEU A 111 -13.86 -2.57 7.72
C LEU A 111 -13.74 -3.06 9.18
N ALA A 112 -13.91 -4.36 9.42
CA ALA A 112 -13.77 -4.94 10.75
C ALA A 112 -12.36 -4.82 11.30
N LEU A 113 -11.34 -5.12 10.48
CA LEU A 113 -9.93 -5.01 10.87
C LEU A 113 -9.53 -3.56 11.17
N MET A 114 -9.90 -2.60 10.31
CA MET A 114 -9.60 -1.18 10.53
C MET A 114 -10.35 -0.63 11.75
N THR A 115 -11.62 -1.04 11.96
CA THR A 115 -12.37 -0.68 13.16
C THR A 115 -11.68 -1.21 14.43
N LEU A 116 -11.18 -2.45 14.38
CA LEU A 116 -10.44 -3.03 15.49
C LEU A 116 -9.16 -2.22 15.78
N VAL A 117 -8.38 -1.90 14.75
CA VAL A 117 -7.17 -1.08 14.88
C VAL A 117 -7.53 0.29 15.46
N ALA A 118 -8.48 1.01 14.89
CA ALA A 118 -8.89 2.34 15.35
C ALA A 118 -9.42 2.34 16.80
N SER A 119 -10.12 1.26 17.22
CA SER A 119 -10.66 1.16 18.58
C SER A 119 -9.59 0.94 19.65
N PHE A 120 -8.46 0.29 19.31
CA PHE A 120 -7.48 -0.14 20.29
C PHE A 120 -6.09 0.50 20.09
N HIS A 121 -5.74 0.88 18.88
CA HIS A 121 -4.42 1.37 18.52
C HIS A 121 -4.46 2.30 17.31
N HIS A 122 -5.20 3.42 17.45
CA HIS A 122 -5.25 4.44 16.41
C HIS A 122 -3.98 5.30 16.48
N GLU A 123 -3.08 5.08 15.54
CA GLU A 123 -1.86 5.88 15.40
C GLU A 123 -2.19 7.14 14.59
N VAL A 124 -1.88 8.29 15.17
CA VAL A 124 -2.00 9.59 14.50
C VAL A 124 -0.58 10.10 14.26
N ASP A 125 -0.17 10.11 13.00
CA ASP A 125 1.05 10.75 12.55
C ASP A 125 0.82 12.27 12.51
N VAL A 126 1.07 12.93 13.63
CA VAL A 126 0.75 14.34 13.85
C VAL A 126 1.39 15.27 12.80
N TYR A 127 2.52 14.86 12.23
CA TYR A 127 3.27 15.65 11.25
C TYR A 127 2.80 15.49 9.79
N LEU A 128 2.07 14.42 9.47
CA LEU A 128 1.59 14.16 8.10
C LEU A 128 0.20 14.76 7.85
N THR A 129 -0.61 14.92 8.90
CA THR A 129 -2.01 15.38 8.83
C THR A 129 -2.18 16.90 8.87
N GLY A 130 -1.10 17.64 9.11
CA GLY A 130 -1.10 19.11 9.12
C GLY A 130 -0.88 19.71 7.73
N ALA A 131 -0.92 21.03 7.67
CA ALA A 131 -0.54 21.76 6.45
C ALA A 131 0.90 21.41 6.04
N ALA A 132 1.12 21.11 4.77
CA ALA A 132 2.41 20.64 4.26
C ALA A 132 3.46 21.77 4.27
N SER A 133 4.28 21.84 5.33
CA SER A 133 5.41 22.76 5.47
C SER A 133 6.70 22.06 5.10
N ASN A 134 7.54 22.72 4.29
CA ASN A 134 8.80 22.17 3.80
C ASN A 134 9.95 22.54 4.75
N ASP A 135 10.67 21.54 5.26
CA ASP A 135 11.81 21.73 6.16
C ASP A 135 13.14 21.88 5.42
N TYR A 136 13.27 21.18 4.28
CA TYR A 136 14.46 21.27 3.43
C TYR A 136 14.10 21.04 1.96
N THR A 137 14.83 21.72 1.09
CA THR A 137 14.73 21.53 -0.37
C THR A 137 16.07 21.06 -0.91
N LEU A 138 16.11 19.85 -1.50
CA LEU A 138 17.31 19.27 -2.11
C LEU A 138 17.77 20.11 -3.29
N ALA A 139 19.07 20.43 -3.34
CA ALA A 139 19.67 21.15 -4.45
C ALA A 139 19.47 20.41 -5.78
N ASN A 140 19.35 21.15 -6.87
CA ASN A 140 19.13 20.63 -8.23
C ASN A 140 17.84 19.80 -8.44
N SER A 141 16.97 19.69 -7.44
CA SER A 141 15.69 18.97 -7.52
C SER A 141 14.64 19.75 -8.32
N SER A 142 13.50 19.08 -8.59
CA SER A 142 12.33 19.74 -9.17
C SER A 142 11.76 20.80 -8.23
N ALA A 143 11.76 20.55 -6.92
CA ALA A 143 11.34 21.50 -5.90
C ALA A 143 12.25 22.74 -5.89
N ALA A 144 13.58 22.57 -5.92
CA ALA A 144 14.50 23.70 -5.98
C ALA A 144 14.29 24.59 -7.22
N LYS A 145 13.98 23.97 -8.37
CA LYS A 145 13.67 24.70 -9.61
C LYS A 145 12.36 25.46 -9.55
N SER A 146 11.40 25.00 -8.72
CA SER A 146 10.15 25.72 -8.49
C SER A 146 10.31 26.91 -7.54
N GLY A 147 11.45 27.02 -6.84
CA GLY A 147 11.78 28.11 -5.92
C GLY A 147 11.31 27.91 -4.49
N ILE A 148 10.68 26.77 -4.14
CA ILE A 148 10.27 26.48 -2.76
C ILE A 148 11.51 26.32 -1.87
N GLY A 149 11.47 26.91 -0.68
CA GLY A 149 12.52 26.89 0.33
C GLY A 149 12.08 26.30 1.68
N PRO A 150 13.02 26.21 2.64
CA PRO A 150 12.71 25.83 3.99
C PRO A 150 11.71 26.81 4.66
N GLY A 151 10.74 26.26 5.38
CA GLY A 151 9.67 27.04 6.06
C GLY A 151 8.50 27.42 5.16
N ASP A 152 8.55 27.17 3.86
CA ASP A 152 7.44 27.45 2.95
C ASP A 152 6.29 26.46 3.16
N LEU A 153 5.07 27.01 3.08
CA LEU A 153 3.83 26.25 3.23
C LEU A 153 3.21 25.98 1.87
N ILE A 154 3.02 24.71 1.51
CA ILE A 154 2.39 24.31 0.25
C ILE A 154 0.88 24.54 0.34
N VAL A 155 0.33 25.36 -0.55
CA VAL A 155 -1.09 25.70 -0.61
C VAL A 155 -1.82 25.11 -1.82
N GLN A 156 -1.07 24.65 -2.82
CA GLN A 156 -1.64 23.92 -3.97
C GLN A 156 -0.63 22.93 -4.51
N PHE A 157 -1.09 21.70 -4.79
CA PHE A 157 -0.32 20.68 -5.47
C PHE A 157 -1.22 19.89 -6.44
N ALA A 158 -0.96 20.00 -7.74
CA ALA A 158 -1.84 19.50 -8.80
C ALA A 158 -3.26 20.09 -8.66
N ASP A 159 -4.25 19.25 -8.46
CA ASP A 159 -5.66 19.60 -8.25
C ASP A 159 -6.07 19.64 -6.76
N ALA A 160 -5.13 19.51 -5.83
CA ALA A 160 -5.39 19.58 -4.40
C ALA A 160 -5.07 20.97 -3.85
N ASP A 161 -6.04 21.58 -3.17
CA ASP A 161 -5.88 22.83 -2.43
C ASP A 161 -5.56 22.52 -0.96
N ASN A 162 -4.60 23.28 -0.37
CA ASN A 162 -4.10 23.10 0.99
C ASN A 162 -3.81 21.61 1.31
N PRO A 163 -2.97 20.95 0.50
CA PRO A 163 -2.71 19.53 0.66
C PRO A 163 -1.94 19.24 1.96
N ASP A 164 -2.20 18.10 2.56
CA ASP A 164 -1.27 17.47 3.48
C ASP A 164 -0.19 16.70 2.72
N TRP A 165 0.80 16.17 3.43
CA TRP A 165 1.89 15.44 2.81
C TRP A 165 1.45 14.12 2.16
N ASP A 166 0.41 13.47 2.69
CA ASP A 166 -0.20 12.27 2.09
C ASP A 166 -0.80 12.58 0.73
N ALA A 167 -1.54 13.69 0.62
CA ALA A 167 -2.11 14.14 -0.64
C ALA A 167 -1.03 14.46 -1.68
N ILE A 168 0.07 15.12 -1.26
CA ILE A 168 1.21 15.42 -2.14
C ILE A 168 1.84 14.13 -2.67
N ALA A 169 2.14 13.17 -1.80
CA ALA A 169 2.71 11.88 -2.20
C ALA A 169 1.77 11.13 -3.15
N TYR A 170 0.49 11.04 -2.81
CA TYR A 170 -0.52 10.39 -3.63
C TYR A 170 -0.66 11.04 -5.02
N LYS A 171 -0.80 12.37 -5.08
CA LYS A 171 -0.90 13.09 -6.36
C LYS A 171 0.37 12.96 -7.19
N SER A 172 1.53 12.85 -6.55
CA SER A 172 2.80 12.60 -7.24
C SER A 172 2.83 11.23 -7.92
N LEU A 173 2.29 10.21 -7.27
CA LEU A 173 2.15 8.87 -7.86
C LEU A 173 1.22 8.86 -9.08
N LEU A 174 0.16 9.67 -9.06
CA LEU A 174 -0.82 9.74 -10.16
C LEU A 174 -0.32 10.57 -11.35
N ASN A 175 0.66 11.45 -11.15
CA ASN A 175 1.15 12.38 -12.15
C ASN A 175 2.63 12.17 -12.48
N GLN A 176 3.09 10.93 -12.52
CA GLN A 176 4.48 10.57 -12.84
C GLN A 176 4.92 11.21 -14.17
N LYS A 177 6.10 11.83 -14.18
CA LYS A 177 6.68 12.50 -15.36
C LYS A 177 5.81 13.64 -15.94
N ALA A 178 4.89 14.19 -15.16
CA ALA A 178 4.06 15.33 -15.55
C ALA A 178 4.50 16.61 -14.83
N THR A 179 4.21 17.74 -15.45
CA THR A 179 4.32 19.06 -14.81
C THR A 179 2.95 19.42 -14.26
N VAL A 180 2.89 19.71 -12.95
CA VAL A 180 1.63 20.03 -12.25
C VAL A 180 1.62 21.46 -11.73
N PRO A 181 0.44 22.10 -11.59
CA PRO A 181 0.30 23.36 -10.86
C PRO A 181 0.83 23.21 -9.43
N PHE A 182 1.61 24.17 -8.98
CA PHE A 182 2.22 24.16 -7.66
C PHE A 182 2.24 25.56 -7.10
N SER A 183 1.72 25.74 -5.87
CA SER A 183 1.75 27.04 -5.20
C SER A 183 2.12 26.88 -3.74
N TYR A 184 2.86 27.83 -3.22
CA TYR A 184 3.29 27.86 -1.82
C TYR A 184 3.29 29.29 -1.27
N LEU A 185 3.28 29.40 0.05
CA LEU A 185 3.45 30.68 0.75
C LEU A 185 4.91 30.83 1.17
N HIS A 186 5.58 31.86 0.63
CA HIS A 186 6.90 32.28 1.04
C HIS A 186 6.78 33.58 1.84
N ASN A 187 7.14 33.56 3.12
CA ASN A 187 6.97 34.72 4.02
C ASN A 187 5.54 35.31 4.00
N GLY A 188 4.52 34.44 3.89
CA GLY A 188 3.12 34.86 3.83
C GLY A 188 2.63 35.32 2.45
N HIS A 189 3.48 35.40 1.44
CA HIS A 189 3.12 35.77 0.07
C HIS A 189 2.97 34.49 -0.79
N ARG A 190 1.85 34.40 -1.50
CA ARG A 190 1.60 33.27 -2.41
C ARG A 190 2.47 33.38 -3.66
N VAL A 191 3.17 32.30 -3.96
CA VAL A 191 3.95 32.12 -5.19
C VAL A 191 3.29 31.01 -6.00
N ASP A 192 2.84 31.34 -7.21
CA ASP A 192 2.24 30.38 -8.14
C ASP A 192 3.28 29.97 -9.18
N THR A 193 3.51 28.66 -9.33
CA THR A 193 4.51 28.08 -10.23
C THR A 193 4.07 26.69 -10.72
N THR A 194 4.98 25.93 -11.25
CA THR A 194 4.77 24.52 -11.63
C THR A 194 5.87 23.65 -11.08
N LEU A 195 5.56 22.38 -10.82
CA LEU A 195 6.52 21.38 -10.40
C LEU A 195 6.54 20.20 -11.37
N LEU A 196 7.74 19.83 -11.84
CA LEU A 196 7.93 18.63 -12.63
C LEU A 196 8.09 17.42 -11.71
N ILE A 197 7.23 16.44 -11.86
CA ILE A 197 7.29 15.17 -11.09
C ILE A 197 8.22 14.22 -11.80
N THR A 198 9.36 13.88 -11.18
CA THR A 198 10.45 13.06 -11.76
C THR A 198 10.51 11.64 -11.19
N LEU A 199 9.38 11.11 -10.69
CA LEU A 199 9.33 9.78 -10.10
C LEU A 199 9.61 8.69 -11.13
N THR A 200 10.43 7.73 -10.73
CA THR A 200 10.68 6.50 -11.49
C THR A 200 9.69 5.41 -11.07
N ASP A 201 9.57 4.36 -11.88
CA ASP A 201 8.75 3.20 -11.56
C ASP A 201 9.23 2.50 -10.26
N ALA A 202 10.53 2.56 -9.96
CA ALA A 202 11.11 2.03 -8.74
C ALA A 202 10.68 2.83 -7.51
N ASP A 203 10.69 4.16 -7.59
CA ASP A 203 10.25 5.05 -6.51
C ASP A 203 8.78 4.84 -6.20
N ALA A 204 7.94 4.79 -7.24
CA ALA A 204 6.51 4.55 -7.11
C ALA A 204 6.17 3.18 -6.49
N SER A 205 7.04 2.19 -6.65
CA SER A 205 6.83 0.84 -6.13
C SER A 205 7.45 0.58 -4.75
N SER A 206 8.29 1.49 -4.25
CA SER A 206 8.95 1.33 -2.94
C SER A 206 7.95 1.32 -1.78
N GLY A 207 6.83 2.04 -1.93
CA GLY A 207 5.85 2.25 -0.86
C GLY A 207 6.38 3.13 0.28
N ASP A 208 7.61 3.65 0.15
CA ASP A 208 8.22 4.54 1.12
C ASP A 208 7.88 6.00 0.80
N PHE A 209 7.01 6.56 1.62
CA PHE A 209 6.51 7.92 1.54
C PHE A 209 7.64 8.97 1.56
N LEU A 210 8.58 8.86 2.49
CA LEU A 210 9.68 9.82 2.63
C LEU A 210 10.65 9.75 1.44
N SER A 211 10.91 8.55 0.91
CA SER A 211 11.69 8.36 -0.30
C SER A 211 11.04 9.05 -1.50
N LEU A 212 9.73 8.95 -1.62
CA LEU A 212 8.94 9.56 -2.68
C LEU A 212 9.03 11.10 -2.66
N LEU A 213 8.89 11.72 -1.49
CA LEU A 213 9.03 13.16 -1.30
C LEU A 213 10.46 13.64 -1.56
N LYS A 214 11.46 12.86 -1.14
CA LYS A 214 12.88 13.12 -1.39
C LYS A 214 13.20 13.18 -2.89
N HIS A 215 12.58 12.33 -3.72
CA HIS A 215 12.74 12.38 -5.17
C HIS A 215 12.16 13.65 -5.81
N LEU A 216 11.11 14.22 -5.22
CA LEU A 216 10.62 15.54 -5.59
C LEU A 216 11.56 16.66 -5.13
N GLY A 217 12.38 16.37 -4.14
CA GLY A 217 13.31 17.30 -3.52
C GLY A 217 12.73 18.08 -2.35
N MET A 218 11.62 17.64 -1.79
CA MET A 218 10.97 18.23 -0.62
C MET A 218 11.12 17.32 0.59
N VAL A 219 11.38 17.91 1.75
CA VAL A 219 11.44 17.20 3.02
C VAL A 219 10.43 17.80 3.99
N PRO A 220 9.52 16.99 4.55
CA PRO A 220 8.50 17.47 5.49
C PRO A 220 9.09 18.09 6.74
N GLN A 221 8.50 19.19 7.19
CA GLN A 221 8.74 19.74 8.50
C GLN A 221 7.94 18.95 9.54
N PHE A 222 8.63 18.35 10.52
CA PHE A 222 8.00 17.81 11.71
C PHE A 222 7.74 18.97 12.69
N GLN A 223 6.51 19.15 13.09
CA GLN A 223 6.00 20.25 13.93
C GLN A 223 7.04 20.88 14.88
N ASN A 224 7.70 21.96 14.50
CA ASN A 224 8.60 22.80 15.30
C ASN A 224 9.45 22.09 16.38
N MET A 225 9.76 20.83 16.18
CA MET A 225 10.54 20.04 17.14
C MET A 225 11.99 19.99 16.69
N PRO A 226 12.94 20.41 17.53
CA PRO A 226 14.36 20.22 17.25
C PRO A 226 14.70 18.71 17.20
N VAL A 227 15.76 18.36 16.49
CA VAL A 227 16.26 17.00 16.43
C VAL A 227 16.91 16.64 17.76
N LYS A 228 16.23 15.86 18.60
CA LYS A 228 16.72 15.43 19.91
C LYS A 228 17.56 14.18 19.80
N VAL A 229 18.73 14.20 20.43
CA VAL A 229 19.69 13.10 20.47
C VAL A 229 19.35 12.17 21.64
N VAL A 230 19.10 10.89 21.36
CA VAL A 230 18.86 9.86 22.39
C VAL A 230 20.15 9.17 22.78
N GLN A 231 20.99 8.84 21.81
CA GLN A 231 22.25 8.14 22.00
C GLN A 231 23.26 8.60 20.96
N VAL A 232 24.53 8.62 21.32
CA VAL A 232 25.64 8.92 20.41
C VAL A 232 26.50 7.66 20.29
N GLU A 233 26.84 7.29 19.06
CA GLU A 233 27.68 6.14 18.78
C GLU A 233 29.15 6.48 19.07
N PRO A 234 29.85 5.65 19.85
CA PRO A 234 31.29 5.83 20.06
C PRO A 234 32.04 5.76 18.72
N ASP A 235 33.15 6.47 18.62
CA ASP A 235 34.03 6.49 17.44
C ASP A 235 33.44 7.07 16.15
N MET A 236 32.25 7.69 16.23
CA MET A 236 31.60 8.37 15.12
C MET A 236 31.75 9.90 15.22
N PRO A 237 31.58 10.66 14.11
CA PRO A 237 31.78 12.10 14.06
C PRO A 237 31.03 12.91 15.13
N ALA A 238 29.80 12.50 15.49
CA ALA A 238 29.03 13.16 16.54
C ALA A 238 29.71 13.08 17.92
N ALA A 239 30.26 11.91 18.27
CA ALA A 239 31.00 11.73 19.52
C ALA A 239 32.28 12.56 19.54
N ALA A 240 33.02 12.55 18.43
CA ALA A 240 34.26 13.33 18.28
C ALA A 240 34.03 14.84 18.43
N ALA A 241 32.87 15.34 17.92
CA ALA A 241 32.46 16.73 18.03
C ALA A 241 31.94 17.11 19.42
N GLY A 242 31.72 16.15 20.32
CA GLY A 242 31.22 16.39 21.68
C GLY A 242 29.70 16.46 21.80
N LEU A 243 28.94 15.93 20.81
CA LEU A 243 27.50 15.73 20.91
C LEU A 243 27.19 14.71 22.02
N LYS A 244 26.11 14.90 22.78
CA LYS A 244 25.73 14.04 23.90
C LYS A 244 24.25 13.67 23.86
N ALA A 245 23.90 12.58 24.52
CA ALA A 245 22.51 12.24 24.77
C ALA A 245 21.78 13.38 25.51
N GLY A 246 20.58 13.70 25.08
CA GLY A 246 19.77 14.81 25.58
C GLY A 246 20.00 16.14 24.87
N ASP A 247 20.98 16.25 23.98
CA ASP A 247 21.17 17.45 23.15
C ASP A 247 20.03 17.60 22.13
N GLU A 248 19.70 18.86 21.81
CA GLU A 248 18.72 19.21 20.78
C GLU A 248 19.44 20.01 19.67
N ILE A 249 19.52 19.41 18.47
CA ILE A 249 20.10 20.06 17.30
C ILE A 249 19.08 21.04 16.75
N THR A 250 19.38 22.32 16.77
CA THR A 250 18.49 23.40 16.34
C THR A 250 18.77 23.88 14.92
N SER A 251 20.05 23.85 14.49
CA SER A 251 20.43 24.21 13.14
C SER A 251 21.71 23.54 12.67
N ILE A 252 21.90 23.48 11.36
CA ILE A 252 23.13 23.08 10.67
C ILE A 252 23.51 24.16 9.68
N ASP A 253 24.74 24.72 9.78
CA ASP A 253 25.26 25.84 8.96
C ASP A 253 24.26 27.01 8.86
N GLY A 254 23.55 27.32 9.95
CA GLY A 254 22.55 28.37 10.04
C GLY A 254 21.16 28.01 9.51
N LEU A 255 21.01 26.85 8.85
CA LEU A 255 19.71 26.32 8.46
C LEU A 255 19.02 25.71 9.69
N GLN A 256 17.83 26.19 10.04
CA GLN A 256 17.02 25.57 11.08
C GLN A 256 16.55 24.20 10.64
N VAL A 257 16.62 23.20 11.51
CA VAL A 257 16.23 21.82 11.23
C VAL A 257 15.19 21.38 12.26
N HIS A 258 14.05 20.90 11.76
CA HIS A 258 12.94 20.46 12.60
C HIS A 258 12.68 18.95 12.42
N SER A 259 13.44 18.30 11.54
CA SER A 259 13.31 16.86 11.29
C SER A 259 14.66 16.18 11.03
N VAL A 260 14.74 14.90 11.40
CA VAL A 260 15.91 14.07 11.07
C VAL A 260 16.08 13.91 9.55
N PRO A 261 15.00 13.67 8.77
CA PRO A 261 15.12 13.64 7.32
C PRO A 261 15.72 14.90 6.71
N ALA A 262 15.42 16.10 7.24
CA ALA A 262 16.00 17.35 6.76
C ALA A 262 17.50 17.43 7.04
N LEU A 263 17.93 17.04 8.27
CA LEU A 263 19.34 16.98 8.63
C LEU A 263 20.10 16.01 7.74
N LEU A 264 19.57 14.80 7.51
CA LEU A 264 20.17 13.80 6.63
C LEU A 264 20.23 14.30 5.18
N ALA A 265 19.15 14.88 4.68
CA ALA A 265 19.09 15.41 3.33
C ALA A 265 20.14 16.51 3.10
N TYR A 266 20.30 17.42 4.07
CA TYR A 266 21.34 18.45 4.03
C TYR A 266 22.73 17.84 3.94
N MET A 267 23.07 16.88 4.80
CA MET A 267 24.38 16.23 4.81
C MET A 267 24.68 15.49 3.49
N GLN A 268 23.69 14.82 2.93
CA GLN A 268 23.83 14.16 1.61
C GLN A 268 24.07 15.19 0.50
N ASP A 269 23.30 16.29 0.50
CA ASP A 269 23.39 17.34 -0.51
C ASP A 269 24.74 18.08 -0.48
N GLN A 270 25.30 18.25 0.72
CA GLN A 270 26.65 18.82 0.93
C GLN A 270 27.79 17.80 0.73
N ALA A 271 27.47 16.54 0.37
CA ALA A 271 28.45 15.48 0.14
C ALA A 271 29.46 15.30 1.29
N GLY A 272 28.98 15.34 2.53
CA GLY A 272 29.80 15.12 3.74
C GLY A 272 30.81 16.21 4.05
N LYS A 273 30.65 17.43 3.52
CA LYS A 273 31.52 18.57 3.90
C LYS A 273 31.41 18.87 5.40
N PRO A 274 32.50 19.43 5.98
CA PRO A 274 32.43 19.92 7.36
C PRO A 274 31.28 20.90 7.54
N ALA A 275 30.53 20.74 8.63
CA ALA A 275 29.35 21.54 8.94
C ALA A 275 29.37 22.01 10.40
N VAL A 276 28.61 23.04 10.69
CA VAL A 276 28.49 23.63 12.01
C VAL A 276 27.10 23.33 12.57
N LEU A 277 27.02 22.57 13.64
CA LEU A 277 25.78 22.31 14.37
C LEU A 277 25.61 23.31 15.51
N ASN A 278 24.43 23.95 15.59
CA ASN A 278 24.02 24.63 16.81
C ASN A 278 23.14 23.68 17.63
N VAL A 279 23.50 23.54 18.90
CA VAL A 279 22.95 22.52 19.79
C VAL A 279 22.53 23.19 21.09
N GLN A 280 21.30 22.90 21.53
CA GLN A 280 20.81 23.28 22.86
C GLN A 280 21.01 22.11 23.82
N ARG A 281 21.77 22.33 24.90
CA ARG A 281 22.01 21.33 25.96
C ARG A 281 21.28 21.72 27.22
N GLY A 282 20.08 21.22 27.43
CA GLY A 282 19.21 21.59 28.56
C GLY A 282 18.96 23.09 28.60
N SER A 283 19.12 23.70 29.80
CA SER A 283 18.95 25.15 30.00
C SER A 283 20.24 25.95 29.79
N ALA A 284 21.35 25.32 29.38
CA ALA A 284 22.62 25.98 29.15
C ALA A 284 22.58 26.88 27.89
N GLN A 285 23.61 27.75 27.72
CA GLN A 285 23.75 28.50 26.48
C GLN A 285 23.93 27.55 25.29
N PRO A 286 23.43 27.92 24.07
CA PRO A 286 23.62 27.15 22.86
C PRO A 286 25.10 26.87 22.59
N LEU A 287 25.40 25.63 22.21
CA LEU A 287 26.74 25.19 21.87
C LEU A 287 26.88 25.11 20.35
N THR A 288 28.05 25.51 19.86
CA THR A 288 28.41 25.34 18.45
C THR A 288 29.40 24.17 18.34
N LEU A 289 29.05 23.15 17.57
CA LEU A 289 29.86 21.96 17.34
C LEU A 289 30.25 21.88 15.88
N HIS A 290 31.54 21.59 15.60
CA HIS A 290 32.04 21.35 14.25
C HIS A 290 32.03 19.86 13.99
N VAL A 291 31.34 19.41 12.93
CA VAL A 291 31.20 18.01 12.57
C VAL A 291 31.60 17.79 11.11
N THR A 292 32.18 16.64 10.83
CA THR A 292 32.42 16.22 9.45
C THR A 292 31.72 14.87 9.27
N PRO A 293 30.59 14.81 8.53
CA PRO A 293 29.85 13.57 8.33
C PRO A 293 30.73 12.51 7.64
N GLU A 294 30.60 11.25 8.04
CA GLU A 294 31.34 10.12 7.49
C GLU A 294 30.45 9.28 6.58
N GLU A 295 31.00 8.81 5.45
CA GLU A 295 30.27 7.93 4.52
C GLU A 295 30.18 6.52 5.13
N SER A 296 28.97 6.06 5.39
CA SER A 296 28.71 4.71 5.88
C SER A 296 27.52 4.05 5.15
N ALA A 297 27.38 2.74 5.33
CA ALA A 297 26.30 2.00 4.72
C ALA A 297 24.98 2.22 5.47
N ASN A 298 23.91 2.51 4.72
CA ASN A 298 22.54 2.50 5.20
C ASN A 298 22.04 1.07 5.42
N LEU A 299 20.91 0.91 6.11
CA LEU A 299 20.27 -0.40 6.34
C LEU A 299 19.86 -1.10 5.04
N ASP A 300 19.64 -0.36 3.96
CA ASP A 300 19.31 -0.87 2.61
C ASP A 300 20.53 -1.22 1.77
N GLY A 301 21.75 -1.03 2.32
CA GLY A 301 23.02 -1.26 1.64
C GLY A 301 23.48 -0.12 0.74
N SER A 302 22.72 0.96 0.61
CA SER A 302 23.17 2.20 -0.04
C SER A 302 24.21 2.91 0.85
N LYS A 303 24.96 3.85 0.28
CA LYS A 303 25.90 4.66 1.03
C LYS A 303 25.31 6.03 1.33
N GLY A 304 25.59 6.54 2.51
CA GLY A 304 25.15 7.85 2.94
C GLY A 304 26.08 8.49 3.94
N TYR A 305 25.94 9.80 4.14
CA TYR A 305 26.71 10.56 5.11
C TYR A 305 25.99 10.59 6.46
N HIS A 306 26.70 10.18 7.51
CA HIS A 306 26.14 10.03 8.85
C HIS A 306 27.03 10.71 9.90
N LEU A 307 26.39 11.08 11.03
CA LEU A 307 27.08 11.62 12.20
C LEU A 307 27.27 10.59 13.32
N GLY A 308 26.52 9.49 13.31
CA GLY A 308 26.58 8.43 14.32
C GLY A 308 25.87 8.83 15.61
N PHE A 309 24.61 9.16 15.53
CA PHE A 309 23.73 9.31 16.69
C PHE A 309 22.34 8.74 16.42
N MET A 310 21.66 8.33 17.48
CA MET A 310 20.27 7.90 17.43
C MET A 310 19.37 9.09 17.79
N PRO A 311 18.51 9.55 16.87
CA PRO A 311 17.55 10.60 17.17
C PRO A 311 16.36 10.06 17.96
N LEU A 312 15.67 10.96 18.68
CA LEU A 312 14.34 10.68 19.19
C LEU A 312 13.39 10.51 18.01
N ALA A 313 12.68 9.39 17.97
CA ALA A 313 11.63 9.17 16.98
C ALA A 313 10.57 10.29 17.08
N PRO A 314 9.97 10.73 15.96
CA PRO A 314 8.85 11.65 16.01
C PRO A 314 7.76 11.11 16.94
N PRO A 315 7.09 11.97 17.74
CA PRO A 315 6.05 11.51 18.63
C PRO A 315 4.88 10.96 17.79
N MET A 316 4.67 9.66 17.87
CA MET A 316 3.42 9.05 17.43
C MET A 316 2.43 9.17 18.58
N HIS A 317 1.26 9.71 18.31
CA HIS A 317 0.18 9.72 19.27
C HIS A 317 -0.69 8.51 19.02
N VAL A 318 -0.72 7.59 19.99
CA VAL A 318 -1.63 6.43 19.96
C VAL A 318 -2.85 6.76 20.79
N GLU A 319 -4.00 6.83 20.17
CA GLU A 319 -5.27 7.03 20.85
C GLU A 319 -6.22 5.85 20.66
N ARG A 320 -7.27 5.80 21.46
CA ARG A 320 -8.34 4.80 21.33
C ARG A 320 -9.62 5.51 20.96
N LEU A 321 -10.14 5.21 19.79
CA LEU A 321 -11.40 5.79 19.35
C LEU A 321 -12.59 5.02 19.94
N PRO A 322 -13.65 5.73 20.41
CA PRO A 322 -14.92 5.10 20.71
C PRO A 322 -15.47 4.35 19.49
N PHE A 323 -16.13 3.20 19.71
CA PHE A 323 -16.54 2.28 18.63
C PHE A 323 -17.22 2.98 17.45
N GLY A 324 -18.17 3.91 17.70
CA GLY A 324 -18.86 4.62 16.62
C GLY A 324 -17.91 5.51 15.77
N ARG A 325 -16.93 6.16 16.41
CA ARG A 325 -15.88 6.92 15.70
C ARG A 325 -14.92 5.99 14.97
N ALA A 326 -14.54 4.87 15.58
CA ALA A 326 -13.67 3.89 14.98
C ALA A 326 -14.27 3.28 13.70
N VAL A 327 -15.59 2.99 13.68
CA VAL A 327 -16.27 2.54 12.46
C VAL A 327 -16.29 3.62 11.37
N SER A 328 -16.56 4.88 11.76
CA SER A 328 -16.56 6.01 10.81
C SER A 328 -15.19 6.24 10.23
N ASP A 329 -14.16 6.23 11.06
CA ASP A 329 -12.76 6.38 10.66
C ASP A 329 -12.34 5.24 9.73
N ALA A 330 -12.56 3.99 10.12
CA ALA A 330 -12.32 2.81 9.30
C ALA A 330 -13.03 2.86 7.94
N TYR A 331 -14.27 3.37 7.90
CA TYR A 331 -14.98 3.54 6.64
C TYR A 331 -14.31 4.58 5.74
N GLN A 332 -13.91 5.73 6.30
CA GLN A 332 -13.23 6.79 5.53
C GLN A 332 -11.89 6.31 4.98
N GLU A 333 -11.08 5.63 5.80
CA GLU A 333 -9.79 5.08 5.38
C GLU A 333 -9.95 3.99 4.29
N ASN A 334 -10.94 3.12 4.45
CA ASN A 334 -11.24 2.10 3.43
C ASN A 334 -11.75 2.74 2.13
N LEU A 335 -12.57 3.78 2.21
CA LEU A 335 -13.03 4.54 1.04
C LEU A 335 -11.87 5.25 0.35
N LYS A 336 -10.99 5.93 1.11
CA LYS A 336 -9.76 6.57 0.60
C LYS A 336 -8.91 5.55 -0.15
N SER A 337 -8.67 4.38 0.45
CA SER A 337 -7.92 3.28 -0.16
C SER A 337 -8.57 2.76 -1.45
N ALA A 338 -9.88 2.57 -1.46
CA ALA A 338 -10.63 2.12 -2.64
C ALA A 338 -10.58 3.14 -3.79
N LEU A 339 -10.73 4.44 -3.48
CA LEU A 339 -10.62 5.52 -4.45
C LEU A 339 -9.20 5.62 -5.01
N MET A 340 -8.17 5.45 -4.17
CA MET A 340 -6.78 5.43 -4.58
C MET A 340 -6.50 4.30 -5.59
N ILE A 341 -7.00 3.09 -5.33
CA ILE A 341 -6.86 1.97 -6.28
C ILE A 341 -7.54 2.28 -7.62
N ARG A 342 -8.76 2.81 -7.58
CA ARG A 342 -9.48 3.24 -8.79
C ARG A 342 -8.65 4.24 -9.60
N ASP A 343 -8.07 5.24 -8.94
CA ASP A 343 -7.32 6.30 -9.61
C ASP A 343 -5.98 5.80 -10.15
N VAL A 344 -5.31 4.87 -9.46
CA VAL A 344 -4.13 4.15 -9.96
C VAL A 344 -4.49 3.34 -11.22
N LEU A 345 -5.56 2.55 -11.18
CA LEU A 345 -6.02 1.78 -12.33
C LEU A 345 -6.39 2.68 -13.52
N LYS A 346 -7.09 3.79 -13.26
CA LYS A 346 -7.38 4.81 -14.28
C LYS A 346 -6.10 5.42 -14.84
N GLY A 347 -5.14 5.78 -13.98
CA GLY A 347 -3.82 6.31 -14.37
C GLY A 347 -3.03 5.33 -15.24
N MET A 348 -3.16 4.02 -15.00
CA MET A 348 -2.54 3.00 -15.85
C MET A 348 -3.19 2.92 -17.25
N VAL A 349 -4.52 2.97 -17.32
CA VAL A 349 -5.25 3.02 -18.60
C VAL A 349 -4.88 4.28 -19.39
N GLU A 350 -4.75 5.42 -18.73
CA GLU A 350 -4.35 6.69 -19.31
C GLU A 350 -2.82 6.80 -19.54
N ARG A 351 -2.05 5.73 -19.26
CA ARG A 351 -0.57 5.67 -19.38
C ARG A 351 0.18 6.70 -18.55
N ARG A 352 -0.45 7.25 -17.52
CA ARG A 352 0.18 8.16 -16.54
C ARG A 352 0.92 7.40 -15.43
N VAL A 353 0.45 6.19 -15.12
CA VAL A 353 1.06 5.28 -14.12
C VAL A 353 1.58 4.05 -14.85
N SER A 354 2.83 3.67 -14.58
CA SER A 354 3.46 2.49 -15.19
C SER A 354 2.94 1.20 -14.56
N PRO A 355 2.60 0.15 -15.34
CA PRO A 355 2.32 -1.18 -14.80
C PRO A 355 3.47 -1.77 -13.97
N ARG A 356 4.71 -1.31 -14.18
CA ARG A 356 5.89 -1.74 -13.42
C ARG A 356 5.91 -1.23 -11.98
N SER A 357 5.11 -0.22 -11.65
CA SER A 357 4.94 0.25 -10.27
C SER A 357 4.10 -0.69 -9.41
N LEU A 358 3.38 -1.65 -10.01
CA LEU A 358 2.65 -2.66 -9.25
C LEU A 358 3.61 -3.59 -8.49
N GLN A 359 3.24 -3.88 -7.27
CA GLN A 359 3.90 -4.90 -6.47
C GLN A 359 3.24 -6.25 -6.73
N GLY A 360 4.05 -7.26 -6.93
CA GLY A 360 3.61 -8.63 -7.06
C GLY A 360 3.71 -9.41 -5.74
N PRO A 361 3.53 -10.74 -5.80
CA PRO A 361 3.51 -11.59 -4.61
C PRO A 361 4.77 -11.51 -3.75
N ILE A 362 5.95 -11.29 -4.35
CA ILE A 362 7.22 -11.19 -3.64
C ILE A 362 7.26 -9.88 -2.85
N GLY A 363 6.87 -8.77 -3.46
CA GLY A 363 6.80 -7.46 -2.79
C GLY A 363 5.79 -7.45 -1.65
N ILE A 364 4.60 -8.03 -1.87
CA ILE A 364 3.58 -8.21 -0.81
C ILE A 364 4.14 -9.05 0.34
N GLY A 365 4.84 -10.15 0.04
CA GLY A 365 5.46 -10.99 1.05
C GLY A 365 6.49 -10.24 1.91
N GLN A 366 7.30 -9.39 1.29
CA GLN A 366 8.25 -8.54 2.02
C GLN A 366 7.53 -7.56 2.97
N GLN A 367 6.46 -6.90 2.49
CA GLN A 367 5.67 -5.99 3.32
C GLN A 367 5.00 -6.71 4.50
N VAL A 368 4.43 -7.89 4.27
CA VAL A 368 3.85 -8.72 5.35
C VAL A 368 4.90 -9.07 6.39
N GLY A 369 6.11 -9.49 5.95
CA GLY A 369 7.19 -9.81 6.86
C GLY A 369 7.71 -8.61 7.65
N ILE A 370 7.72 -7.40 7.08
CA ILE A 370 8.07 -6.16 7.78
C ILE A 370 6.98 -5.82 8.80
N ALA A 371 5.72 -5.79 8.38
CA ALA A 371 4.58 -5.46 9.23
C ALA A 371 4.43 -6.43 10.42
N ALA A 372 4.64 -7.73 10.21
CA ALA A 372 4.58 -8.73 11.26
C ALA A 372 5.67 -8.59 12.33
N ARG A 373 6.84 -8.05 11.95
CA ARG A 373 7.93 -7.76 12.90
C ARG A 373 7.76 -6.45 13.63
N ASP A 374 7.08 -5.50 13.00
CA ASP A 374 6.82 -4.19 13.59
C ASP A 374 5.79 -4.29 14.71
N SER A 375 4.54 -4.57 14.37
CA SER A 375 3.49 -4.79 15.35
C SER A 375 2.30 -5.58 14.78
N ILE A 376 1.51 -6.16 15.67
CA ILE A 376 0.26 -6.80 15.27
C ILE A 376 -0.72 -5.78 14.63
N TRP A 377 -0.69 -4.53 15.07
CA TRP A 377 -1.56 -3.47 14.58
C TRP A 377 -1.20 -3.08 13.15
N THR A 378 0.09 -2.94 12.86
CA THR A 378 0.61 -2.71 11.49
C THR A 378 0.24 -3.86 10.57
N LEU A 379 0.35 -5.11 11.05
CA LEU A 379 -0.06 -6.28 10.29
C LEU A 379 -1.56 -6.27 9.99
N LEU A 380 -2.42 -5.97 10.98
CA LEU A 380 -3.87 -5.90 10.79
C LEU A 380 -4.27 -4.78 9.82
N ARG A 381 -3.60 -3.61 9.87
CA ARG A 381 -3.79 -2.50 8.92
C ARG A 381 -3.41 -2.92 7.50
N LEU A 382 -2.25 -3.58 7.33
CA LEU A 382 -1.82 -4.13 6.05
C LEU A 382 -2.81 -5.19 5.52
N MET A 383 -3.29 -6.07 6.40
CA MET A 383 -4.31 -7.06 6.04
C MET A 383 -5.59 -6.41 5.53
N ALA A 384 -6.07 -5.35 6.18
CA ALA A 384 -7.25 -4.60 5.73
C ALA A 384 -7.03 -4.01 4.32
N MET A 385 -5.87 -3.39 4.08
CA MET A 385 -5.51 -2.83 2.78
C MET A 385 -5.46 -3.91 1.68
N ILE A 386 -4.82 -5.06 1.94
CA ILE A 386 -4.78 -6.18 0.98
C ILE A 386 -6.19 -6.73 0.73
N SER A 387 -7.04 -6.79 1.77
CA SER A 387 -8.43 -7.27 1.64
C SER A 387 -9.27 -6.37 0.73
N ILE A 388 -9.13 -5.04 0.84
CA ILE A 388 -9.77 -4.08 -0.08
C ILE A 388 -9.27 -4.30 -1.50
N ASN A 389 -7.94 -4.38 -1.67
CA ASN A 389 -7.32 -4.62 -2.97
C ASN A 389 -7.88 -5.89 -3.62
N LEU A 390 -7.91 -6.98 -2.86
CA LEU A 390 -8.45 -8.26 -3.35
C LEU A 390 -9.92 -8.13 -3.75
N GLY A 391 -10.75 -7.47 -2.93
CA GLY A 391 -12.17 -7.23 -3.25
C GLY A 391 -12.35 -6.43 -4.54
N ILE A 392 -11.58 -5.35 -4.74
CA ILE A 392 -11.65 -4.52 -5.95
C ILE A 392 -11.15 -5.29 -7.18
N PHE A 393 -10.00 -5.97 -7.07
CA PHE A 393 -9.47 -6.74 -8.20
C PHE A 393 -10.41 -7.87 -8.62
N LYS A 394 -11.06 -8.53 -7.67
CA LYS A 394 -12.05 -9.57 -7.95
C LYS A 394 -13.31 -9.02 -8.64
N LEU A 395 -13.65 -7.74 -8.44
CA LEU A 395 -14.77 -7.08 -9.12
C LEU A 395 -14.42 -6.57 -10.53
N LEU A 396 -13.15 -6.63 -10.96
CA LEU A 396 -12.81 -6.24 -12.32
C LEU A 396 -13.54 -7.11 -13.35
N PRO A 397 -14.00 -6.54 -14.49
CA PRO A 397 -14.74 -7.27 -15.51
C PRO A 397 -13.83 -8.17 -16.36
N ILE A 398 -13.04 -9.01 -15.68
CA ILE A 398 -12.12 -9.99 -16.28
C ILE A 398 -12.77 -11.37 -16.16
N PRO A 399 -12.95 -12.13 -17.25
CA PRO A 399 -13.68 -13.41 -17.30
C PRO A 399 -13.09 -14.37 -16.31
N ILE A 400 -12.49 -14.64 -15.56
CA ILE A 400 -11.97 -15.60 -14.57
C ILE A 400 -12.27 -15.13 -13.15
N LEU A 401 -12.49 -13.82 -13.00
CA LEU A 401 -12.80 -13.19 -11.73
C LEU A 401 -14.32 -13.10 -11.54
N ASP A 402 -14.76 -12.89 -10.31
CA ASP A 402 -16.18 -12.78 -9.98
C ASP A 402 -16.87 -11.64 -10.75
N GLY A 403 -16.14 -10.51 -10.95
CA GLY A 403 -16.60 -9.40 -11.79
C GLY A 403 -16.85 -9.77 -13.24
N GLY A 404 -16.09 -10.74 -13.77
CA GLY A 404 -16.33 -11.31 -15.09
C GLY A 404 -17.62 -12.14 -15.16
N MET A 405 -17.88 -12.96 -14.13
CA MET A 405 -19.15 -13.67 -14.00
C MET A 405 -20.33 -12.69 -13.91
N ILE A 406 -20.22 -11.66 -13.10
CA ILE A 406 -21.22 -10.59 -12.99
C ILE A 406 -21.45 -9.93 -14.36
N LEU A 407 -20.38 -9.59 -15.10
CA LEU A 407 -20.47 -9.00 -16.44
C LEU A 407 -21.24 -9.91 -17.40
N PHE A 408 -20.94 -11.20 -17.44
CA PHE A 408 -21.68 -12.15 -18.28
C PHE A 408 -23.16 -12.21 -17.89
N LEU A 409 -23.48 -12.28 -16.62
CA LEU A 409 -24.85 -12.31 -16.13
C LEU A 409 -25.62 -11.02 -16.46
N VAL A 410 -24.96 -9.86 -16.44
CA VAL A 410 -25.53 -8.57 -16.86
C VAL A 410 -25.83 -8.60 -18.39
N ILE A 411 -24.87 -9.05 -19.19
CA ILE A 411 -25.05 -9.17 -20.65
C ILE A 411 -26.21 -10.11 -20.96
N GLU A 412 -26.27 -11.30 -20.33
CA GLU A 412 -27.37 -12.27 -20.51
C GLU A 412 -28.73 -11.70 -20.09
N THR A 413 -28.75 -10.87 -19.05
CA THR A 413 -29.97 -10.20 -18.58
C THR A 413 -30.46 -9.17 -19.60
N LEU A 414 -29.54 -8.38 -20.16
CA LEU A 414 -29.87 -7.40 -21.21
C LEU A 414 -30.30 -8.07 -22.52
N MET A 415 -29.66 -9.16 -22.91
CA MET A 415 -29.98 -9.93 -24.09
C MET A 415 -31.23 -10.80 -23.92
N ARG A 416 -31.73 -10.98 -22.70
CA ARG A 416 -32.84 -11.88 -22.32
C ARG A 416 -32.65 -13.35 -22.75
N ARG A 417 -31.42 -13.75 -23.04
CA ARG A 417 -31.05 -15.10 -23.43
C ARG A 417 -29.66 -15.42 -22.88
N ASP A 418 -29.36 -16.70 -22.71
CA ASP A 418 -28.03 -17.14 -22.29
C ASP A 418 -27.03 -17.03 -23.45
N MET A 419 -25.79 -16.73 -23.11
CA MET A 419 -24.69 -16.68 -24.09
C MET A 419 -24.33 -18.09 -24.53
N ASN A 420 -23.88 -18.20 -25.80
CA ASN A 420 -23.40 -19.46 -26.34
C ASN A 420 -22.21 -19.97 -25.50
N GLN A 421 -22.31 -21.22 -25.05
CA GLN A 421 -21.32 -21.87 -24.19
C GLN A 421 -19.91 -21.86 -24.81
N ARG A 422 -19.81 -22.18 -26.13
CA ARG A 422 -18.53 -22.15 -26.86
C ARG A 422 -17.88 -20.76 -26.88
N LEU A 423 -18.70 -19.72 -26.90
CA LEU A 423 -18.18 -18.34 -26.85
C LEU A 423 -17.65 -18.02 -25.46
N LYS A 424 -18.38 -18.39 -24.39
CA LYS A 424 -17.90 -18.25 -23.01
C LYS A 424 -16.56 -18.95 -22.81
N GLU A 425 -16.46 -20.22 -23.21
CA GLU A 425 -15.24 -21.02 -23.09
C GLU A 425 -14.03 -20.35 -23.79
N ARG A 426 -14.22 -19.86 -25.02
CA ARG A 426 -13.15 -19.13 -25.72
C ARG A 426 -12.72 -17.86 -25.01
N VAL A 427 -13.70 -17.09 -24.50
CA VAL A 427 -13.39 -15.87 -23.74
C VAL A 427 -12.66 -16.20 -22.45
N TYR A 428 -13.05 -17.24 -21.72
CA TYR A 428 -12.31 -17.74 -20.55
C TYR A 428 -10.88 -18.16 -20.89
N GLN A 429 -10.68 -18.92 -21.98
CA GLN A 429 -9.36 -19.35 -22.42
C GLN A 429 -8.44 -18.17 -22.75
N VAL A 430 -8.94 -17.19 -23.51
CA VAL A 430 -8.17 -15.98 -23.84
C VAL A 430 -7.83 -15.19 -22.59
N ALA A 431 -8.80 -14.99 -21.71
CA ALA A 431 -8.59 -14.27 -20.45
C ALA A 431 -7.57 -14.99 -19.55
N PHE A 432 -7.60 -16.34 -19.51
CA PHE A 432 -6.61 -17.12 -18.76
C PHE A 432 -5.19 -16.92 -19.28
N VAL A 433 -5.01 -16.98 -20.59
CA VAL A 433 -3.69 -16.74 -21.21
C VAL A 433 -3.20 -15.32 -20.91
N CYS A 434 -4.07 -14.30 -21.07
CA CYS A 434 -3.71 -12.92 -20.74
C CYS A 434 -3.33 -12.75 -19.26
N LEU A 435 -4.10 -13.37 -18.35
CA LEU A 435 -3.82 -13.32 -16.91
C LEU A 435 -2.49 -14.01 -16.57
N LEU A 436 -2.22 -15.17 -17.20
CA LEU A 436 -0.96 -15.89 -17.02
C LEU A 436 0.24 -15.05 -17.48
N VAL A 437 0.16 -14.43 -18.67
CA VAL A 437 1.20 -13.52 -19.18
C VAL A 437 1.40 -12.35 -18.24
N PHE A 438 0.32 -11.72 -17.77
CA PHE A 438 0.39 -10.63 -16.81
C PHE A 438 1.05 -11.07 -15.50
N PHE A 439 0.69 -12.23 -14.97
CA PHE A 439 1.27 -12.78 -13.74
C PHE A 439 2.78 -13.04 -13.86
N VAL A 440 3.20 -13.64 -14.99
CA VAL A 440 4.63 -13.85 -15.29
C VAL A 440 5.36 -12.51 -15.37
N MET A 441 4.76 -11.49 -16.01
CA MET A 441 5.34 -10.16 -16.11
C MET A 441 5.50 -9.50 -14.73
N VAL A 442 4.50 -9.64 -13.84
CA VAL A 442 4.56 -9.07 -12.48
C VAL A 442 5.63 -9.79 -11.64
N ILE A 443 5.72 -11.12 -11.71
CA ILE A 443 6.78 -11.87 -11.01
C ILE A 443 8.17 -11.45 -11.53
N PHE A 444 8.34 -11.36 -12.84
CA PHE A 444 9.60 -10.91 -13.44
C PHE A 444 9.97 -9.50 -12.98
N ASN A 445 8.99 -8.59 -12.92
CA ASN A 445 9.17 -7.24 -12.40
C ASN A 445 9.60 -7.23 -10.93
N ASP A 446 8.95 -8.04 -10.08
CA ASP A 446 9.34 -8.19 -8.67
C ASP A 446 10.77 -8.74 -8.52
N MET A 447 11.09 -9.80 -9.28
CA MET A 447 12.44 -10.38 -9.26
C MET A 447 13.51 -9.37 -9.70
N SER A 448 13.20 -8.52 -10.70
CA SER A 448 14.14 -7.50 -11.19
C SER A 448 14.47 -6.43 -10.14
N LYS A 449 13.64 -6.26 -9.12
CA LYS A 449 13.84 -5.33 -8.00
C LYS A 449 14.67 -5.91 -6.85
N LEU A 450 14.89 -7.23 -6.84
CA LEU A 450 15.70 -7.87 -5.80
C LEU A 450 17.20 -7.52 -5.97
N PRO A 451 17.93 -7.25 -4.87
CA PRO A 451 19.36 -6.86 -4.92
C PRO A 451 20.25 -7.88 -5.64
N LEU A 452 19.85 -9.16 -5.66
CA LEU A 452 20.56 -10.23 -6.32
C LEU A 452 20.58 -10.06 -7.85
N PHE A 453 19.52 -9.51 -8.44
CA PHE A 453 19.39 -9.32 -9.89
C PHE A 453 19.75 -7.90 -10.34
N SER A 454 19.78 -6.91 -9.46
CA SER A 454 20.24 -5.56 -9.77
C SER A 454 21.73 -5.51 -10.14
N LYS A 455 22.53 -6.47 -9.64
CA LYS A 455 23.96 -6.63 -9.98
C LYS A 455 24.21 -7.31 -11.33
N LEU A 456 23.18 -7.85 -11.97
CA LEU A 456 23.26 -8.53 -13.28
C LEU A 456 22.82 -7.64 -14.45
N LYS A 457 22.47 -6.36 -14.20
CA LYS A 457 22.27 -5.40 -15.29
C LYS A 457 23.65 -4.95 -15.79
N PRO A 458 23.91 -5.09 -17.12
CA PRO A 458 25.15 -4.61 -17.73
C PRO A 458 25.30 -3.10 -17.62
#